data_930eddf29d9727e613fbaa54b5d0c6a3
#
_entry.id   930eddf29d9727e613fbaa54b5d0c6a3
#
_cell.length_a   1.000
_cell.length_b   1.000
_cell.length_c   1.000
_cell.angle_alpha   90.00
_cell.angle_beta   90.00
_cell.angle_gamma   90.00
#
_symmetry.space_group_name_H-M   'P 1'
#
loop_
_entity.id
_entity.type
_entity.pdbx_description
1 polymer ?
#
loop_
_entity_poly.entity_id
_entity_poly.type
_entity_poly.pdbx_seq_one_letter_code
_entity_poly.pdbx_strand_id
1 'polypeptide(L)'
;MTTAVKNKRLELRFDKWDRNGNGRIERSDLEAEARRILEAFGESPSTPQGRALVESFTSTFEYLAERAGVGRDGALDRRQFTEVIEAEVFKGGDAGFGRVVRPMIQAILNVCDTDGDGEVSPDEFAKWLGAAGVSRAKAEESFRLIDTNGNGSLTVDELVAAVKAYHFGTLDVPLLG
;
A
#
# COMPACT_ATOMS: atom_id res chain seq x y z
N MET A 1 -0.03 22.53 -2.97
CA MET A 1 -0.06 21.63 -1.95
C MET A 1 1.22 21.01 -1.74
N THR A 2 1.45 20.99 -0.62
CA THR A 2 2.72 21.40 -0.18
C THR A 2 3.59 20.18 0.02
N THR A 3 4.84 20.34 -0.26
CA THR A 3 5.92 19.42 0.10
C THR A 3 5.76 18.92 1.55
N ALA A 4 5.28 19.78 2.45
CA ALA A 4 5.05 19.44 3.85
C ALA A 4 4.01 18.33 4.07
N VAL A 5 2.87 18.36 3.37
CA VAL A 5 1.83 17.30 3.46
C VAL A 5 2.37 15.99 2.91
N LYS A 6 3.03 16.04 1.75
CA LYS A 6 3.66 14.88 1.14
C LYS A 6 4.68 14.23 2.08
N ASN A 7 5.57 15.03 2.66
CA ASN A 7 6.59 14.55 3.59
C ASN A 7 5.96 13.92 4.84
N LYS A 8 4.95 14.57 5.43
CA LYS A 8 4.23 14.02 6.58
C LYS A 8 3.59 12.67 6.29
N ARG A 9 3.00 12.50 5.10
CA ARG A 9 2.38 11.24 4.70
C ARG A 9 3.40 10.15 4.41
N LEU A 10 4.59 10.52 3.90
CA LEU A 10 5.71 9.59 3.80
C LEU A 10 6.25 9.14 5.17
N GLU A 11 6.28 10.04 6.14
CA GLU A 11 6.65 9.69 7.52
C GLU A 11 5.67 8.70 8.12
N LEU A 12 4.37 8.92 7.93
CA LEU A 12 3.33 7.99 8.38
C LEU A 12 3.47 6.62 7.69
N ARG A 13 3.79 6.61 6.40
CA ARG A 13 4.05 5.37 5.67
C ARG A 13 5.26 4.64 6.22
N PHE A 14 6.33 5.35 6.47
CA PHE A 14 7.53 4.79 7.09
C PHE A 14 7.19 4.14 8.43
N ASP A 15 6.49 4.85 9.30
CA ASP A 15 6.11 4.34 10.63
C ASP A 15 5.22 3.10 10.54
N LYS A 16 4.36 3.01 9.53
CA LYS A 16 3.53 1.82 9.29
C LYS A 16 4.33 0.62 8.80
N TRP A 17 5.28 0.85 7.92
CA TRP A 17 6.11 -0.22 7.37
C TRP A 17 7.24 -0.66 8.30
N ASP A 18 7.71 0.21 9.19
CA ASP A 18 8.64 -0.15 10.27
C ASP A 18 7.88 -0.93 11.36
N ARG A 19 7.60 -2.19 11.08
CA ARG A 19 6.73 -3.04 11.91
C ARG A 19 7.30 -3.32 13.28
N ASN A 20 8.62 -3.44 13.40
CA ASN A 20 9.29 -3.70 14.66
C ASN A 20 9.70 -2.43 15.41
N GLY A 21 9.52 -1.25 14.82
CA GLY A 21 9.80 0.03 15.44
C GLY A 21 11.30 0.32 15.64
N ASN A 22 12.17 -0.30 14.85
CA ASN A 22 13.63 -0.14 15.00
C ASN A 22 14.20 1.08 14.25
N GLY A 23 13.36 1.88 13.60
CA GLY A 23 13.78 3.07 12.83
C GLY A 23 14.29 2.75 11.43
N ARG A 24 14.09 1.52 10.96
CA ARG A 24 14.52 1.07 9.64
C ARG A 24 13.43 0.20 9.00
N ILE A 25 13.36 0.24 7.67
CA ILE A 25 12.51 -0.67 6.91
C ILE A 25 13.41 -1.76 6.33
N GLU A 26 13.07 -3.01 6.62
CA GLU A 26 13.75 -4.21 6.17
C GLU A 26 12.80 -5.10 5.39
N ARG A 27 13.33 -6.07 4.67
CA ARG A 27 12.53 -7.04 3.90
C ARG A 27 11.49 -7.74 4.79
N SER A 28 11.88 -8.10 6.01
CA SER A 28 11.00 -8.76 6.99
C SER A 28 9.80 -7.90 7.41
N ASP A 29 9.94 -6.58 7.42
CA ASP A 29 8.84 -5.67 7.73
C ASP A 29 7.76 -5.72 6.65
N LEU A 30 8.16 -5.73 5.38
CA LEU A 30 7.23 -5.82 4.26
C LEU A 30 6.59 -7.21 4.19
N GLU A 31 7.32 -8.26 4.50
CA GLU A 31 6.77 -9.60 4.62
C GLU A 31 5.73 -9.68 5.75
N ALA A 32 6.01 -9.09 6.90
CA ALA A 32 5.08 -9.04 8.03
C ALA A 32 3.80 -8.25 7.67
N GLU A 33 3.92 -7.17 6.92
CA GLU A 33 2.76 -6.40 6.46
C GLU A 33 1.88 -7.22 5.51
N ALA A 34 2.48 -7.93 4.56
CA ALA A 34 1.74 -8.83 3.67
C ALA A 34 1.01 -9.92 4.46
N ARG A 35 1.67 -10.54 5.42
CA ARG A 35 1.07 -11.57 6.28
C ARG A 35 -0.10 -11.04 7.11
N ARG A 36 -0.02 -9.81 7.60
CA ARG A 36 -1.11 -9.16 8.32
C ARG A 36 -2.37 -9.02 7.46
N ILE A 37 -2.20 -8.65 6.19
CA ILE A 37 -3.32 -8.58 5.25
C ILE A 37 -3.92 -9.97 5.02
N LEU A 38 -3.08 -10.99 4.81
CA LEU A 38 -3.53 -12.36 4.63
C LEU A 38 -4.33 -12.87 5.82
N GLU A 39 -3.85 -12.62 7.04
CA GLU A 39 -4.55 -13.00 8.27
C GLU A 39 -5.95 -12.38 8.36
N ALA A 40 -6.09 -11.11 7.96
CA ALA A 40 -7.37 -10.42 7.96
C ALA A 40 -8.41 -11.09 7.06
N PHE A 41 -7.97 -11.73 5.98
CA PHE A 41 -8.84 -12.42 5.02
C PHE A 41 -8.86 -13.94 5.24
N GLY A 42 -8.20 -14.45 6.27
CA GLY A 42 -8.08 -15.89 6.51
C GLY A 42 -7.36 -16.63 5.39
N GLU A 43 -6.49 -15.94 4.65
CA GLU A 43 -5.77 -16.48 3.52
C GLU A 43 -4.39 -17.01 3.94
N SER A 44 -4.03 -18.17 3.43
CA SER A 44 -2.72 -18.76 3.71
C SER A 44 -1.63 -18.13 2.84
N PRO A 45 -0.41 -17.89 3.38
CA PRO A 45 0.72 -17.47 2.55
C PRO A 45 1.20 -18.54 1.57
N SER A 46 0.70 -19.75 1.65
CA SER A 46 1.04 -20.86 0.74
C SER A 46 0.11 -20.98 -0.46
N THR A 47 -1.04 -20.28 -0.48
CA THR A 47 -1.91 -20.23 -1.66
C THR A 47 -1.27 -19.39 -2.78
N PRO A 48 -1.73 -19.53 -4.04
CA PRO A 48 -1.22 -18.67 -5.12
C PRO A 48 -1.35 -17.17 -4.84
N GLN A 49 -2.51 -16.73 -4.33
CA GLN A 49 -2.76 -15.33 -3.98
C GLN A 49 -1.90 -14.88 -2.79
N GLY A 50 -1.78 -15.73 -1.78
CA GLY A 50 -0.97 -15.44 -0.60
C GLY A 50 0.51 -15.31 -0.93
N ARG A 51 1.05 -16.22 -1.74
CA ARG A 51 2.43 -16.11 -2.23
C ARG A 51 2.65 -14.86 -3.06
N ALA A 52 1.72 -14.57 -3.99
CA ALA A 52 1.81 -13.39 -4.83
C ALA A 52 1.82 -12.09 -4.02
N LEU A 53 1.04 -12.02 -2.94
CA LEU A 53 1.03 -10.84 -2.06
C LEU A 53 2.37 -10.69 -1.34
N VAL A 54 2.88 -11.73 -0.71
CA VAL A 54 4.18 -11.70 -0.02
C VAL A 54 5.30 -11.35 -1.00
N GLU A 55 5.32 -11.97 -2.17
CA GLU A 55 6.32 -11.71 -3.20
C GLU A 55 6.25 -10.26 -3.71
N SER A 56 5.06 -9.72 -3.92
CA SER A 56 4.89 -8.33 -4.36
C SER A 56 5.45 -7.34 -3.34
N PHE A 57 5.18 -7.54 -2.06
CA PHE A 57 5.71 -6.69 -1.00
C PHE A 57 7.22 -6.78 -0.87
N THR A 58 7.75 -8.00 -0.85
CA THR A 58 9.21 -8.21 -0.72
C THR A 58 9.98 -7.76 -1.95
N SER A 59 9.44 -7.97 -3.15
CA SER A 59 10.05 -7.46 -4.40
C SER A 59 10.04 -5.93 -4.48
N THR A 60 8.99 -5.29 -3.96
CA THR A 60 8.95 -3.83 -3.86
C THR A 60 10.04 -3.33 -2.93
N PHE A 61 10.22 -3.96 -1.77
CA PHE A 61 11.34 -3.61 -0.88
C PHE A 61 12.69 -3.78 -1.58
N GLU A 62 12.92 -4.92 -2.22
CA GLU A 62 14.18 -5.19 -2.92
C GLU A 62 14.48 -4.15 -4.00
N TYR A 63 13.48 -3.78 -4.77
CA TYR A 63 13.60 -2.72 -5.78
C TYR A 63 14.01 -1.38 -5.14
N LEU A 64 13.31 -0.96 -4.10
CA LEU A 64 13.61 0.30 -3.41
C LEU A 64 15.00 0.27 -2.75
N ALA A 65 15.36 -0.85 -2.14
CA ALA A 65 16.66 -1.04 -1.48
C ALA A 65 17.83 -0.97 -2.48
N GLU A 66 17.68 -1.60 -3.64
CA GLU A 66 18.68 -1.52 -4.71
C GLU A 66 18.82 -0.08 -5.23
N ARG A 67 17.71 0.62 -5.43
CA ARG A 67 17.71 2.03 -5.88
C ARG A 67 18.31 2.97 -4.83
N ALA A 68 18.13 2.68 -3.56
CA ALA A 68 18.73 3.43 -2.47
C ALA A 68 20.22 3.09 -2.23
N GLY A 69 20.74 2.06 -2.90
CA GLY A 69 22.13 1.64 -2.79
C GLY A 69 22.45 0.83 -1.53
N VAL A 70 21.45 0.29 -0.83
CA VAL A 70 21.66 -0.52 0.38
C VAL A 70 21.63 -2.03 0.12
N GLY A 71 21.23 -2.45 -1.10
CA GLY A 71 21.13 -3.84 -1.49
C GLY A 71 19.90 -4.56 -0.90
N ARG A 72 19.61 -5.74 -1.45
CA ARG A 72 18.40 -6.53 -1.14
C ARG A 72 18.26 -6.91 0.33
N ASP A 73 19.39 -7.17 0.98
CA ASP A 73 19.45 -7.58 2.38
C ASP A 73 19.76 -6.40 3.32
N GLY A 74 19.71 -5.18 2.78
CA GLY A 74 19.94 -3.96 3.53
C GLY A 74 18.70 -3.48 4.26
N ALA A 75 18.82 -2.29 4.82
CA ALA A 75 17.73 -1.61 5.51
C ALA A 75 17.70 -0.15 5.09
N LEU A 76 16.48 0.39 4.94
CA LEU A 76 16.25 1.79 4.60
C LEU A 76 15.98 2.59 5.86
N ASP A 77 16.81 3.57 6.15
CA ASP A 77 16.46 4.57 7.16
C ASP A 77 15.40 5.55 6.60
N ARG A 78 14.88 6.40 7.47
CA ARG A 78 13.81 7.35 7.10
C ARG A 78 14.22 8.27 5.95
N ARG A 79 15.45 8.73 5.92
CA ARG A 79 15.98 9.60 4.86
C ARG A 79 16.08 8.86 3.53
N GLN A 80 16.69 7.68 3.55
CA GLN A 80 16.84 6.83 2.36
C GLN A 80 15.48 6.44 1.78
N PHE A 81 14.54 6.07 2.64
CA PHE A 81 13.16 5.77 2.22
C PHE A 81 12.50 6.97 1.52
N THR A 82 12.57 8.15 2.15
CA THR A 82 11.99 9.37 1.57
C THR A 82 12.61 9.70 0.21
N GLU A 83 13.94 9.66 0.13
CA GLU A 83 14.66 9.96 -1.10
C GLU A 83 14.33 8.99 -2.24
N VAL A 84 14.28 7.69 -1.96
CA VAL A 84 13.99 6.68 -2.98
C VAL A 84 12.53 6.73 -3.45
N ILE A 85 11.59 6.96 -2.54
CA ILE A 85 10.17 7.13 -2.93
C ILE A 85 9.99 8.40 -3.75
N GLU A 86 10.64 9.49 -3.38
CA GLU A 86 10.59 10.73 -4.16
C GLU A 86 11.13 10.50 -5.59
N ALA A 87 12.26 9.81 -5.72
CA ALA A 87 12.91 9.59 -7.00
C ALA A 87 12.13 8.60 -7.90
N GLU A 88 11.71 7.46 -7.33
CA GLU A 88 11.19 6.33 -8.11
C GLU A 88 9.67 6.39 -8.28
N VAL A 89 8.96 7.02 -7.37
CA VAL A 89 7.50 7.07 -7.39
C VAL A 89 7.01 8.48 -7.77
N PHE A 90 7.32 9.49 -6.99
CA PHE A 90 6.71 10.81 -7.15
C PHE A 90 7.20 11.56 -8.40
N LYS A 91 8.51 11.58 -8.64
CA LYS A 91 9.07 12.20 -9.85
C LYS A 91 8.67 11.48 -11.13
N GLY A 92 8.39 10.18 -11.03
CA GLY A 92 7.91 9.38 -12.14
C GLY A 92 6.43 9.61 -12.49
N GLY A 93 5.67 10.33 -11.65
CA GLY A 93 4.23 10.55 -11.86
C GLY A 93 3.47 9.24 -12.04
N ASP A 94 2.57 9.18 -13.01
CA ASP A 94 1.76 7.98 -13.27
C ASP A 94 2.60 6.75 -13.59
N ALA A 95 3.72 6.91 -14.30
CA ALA A 95 4.64 5.82 -14.59
C ALA A 95 5.33 5.28 -13.32
N GLY A 96 5.72 6.16 -12.40
CA GLY A 96 6.30 5.77 -11.11
C GLY A 96 5.32 5.00 -10.24
N PHE A 97 4.11 5.53 -10.08
CA PHE A 97 3.04 4.85 -9.34
C PHE A 97 2.64 3.53 -9.99
N GLY A 98 2.57 3.48 -11.32
CA GLY A 98 2.28 2.25 -12.07
C GLY A 98 3.33 1.17 -11.89
N ARG A 99 4.60 1.56 -11.81
CA ARG A 99 5.71 0.61 -11.64
C ARG A 99 5.83 0.07 -10.22
N VAL A 100 5.68 0.93 -9.21
CA VAL A 100 5.95 0.58 -7.81
C VAL A 100 4.68 0.24 -7.03
N VAL A 101 3.65 1.06 -7.14
CA VAL A 101 2.43 0.95 -6.32
C VAL A 101 1.41 -0.02 -6.92
N ARG A 102 1.20 0.02 -8.22
CA ARG A 102 0.19 -0.79 -8.90
C ARG A 102 0.34 -2.30 -8.66
N PRO A 103 1.52 -2.91 -8.74
CA PRO A 103 1.67 -4.34 -8.47
C PRO A 103 1.27 -4.74 -7.06
N MET A 104 1.58 -3.90 -6.06
CA MET A 104 1.17 -4.13 -4.68
C MET A 104 -0.35 -4.05 -4.53
N ILE A 105 -0.97 -3.03 -5.10
CA ILE A 105 -2.43 -2.85 -5.06
C ILE A 105 -3.13 -4.01 -5.77
N GLN A 106 -2.63 -4.46 -6.92
CA GLN A 106 -3.19 -5.61 -7.63
C GLN A 106 -3.12 -6.89 -6.78
N ALA A 107 -2.00 -7.12 -6.11
CA ALA A 107 -1.83 -8.29 -5.24
C ALA A 107 -2.76 -8.22 -4.01
N ILE A 108 -2.94 -7.04 -3.43
CA ILE A 108 -3.89 -6.82 -2.33
C ILE A 108 -5.32 -7.06 -2.82
N LEU A 109 -5.70 -6.51 -3.96
CA LEU A 109 -7.03 -6.69 -4.55
C LEU A 109 -7.32 -8.18 -4.75
N ASN A 110 -6.38 -8.94 -5.28
CA ASN A 110 -6.55 -10.38 -5.52
C ASN A 110 -6.82 -11.18 -4.23
N VAL A 111 -6.31 -10.72 -3.09
CA VAL A 111 -6.61 -11.30 -1.78
C VAL A 111 -7.97 -10.81 -1.25
N CYS A 112 -8.27 -9.52 -1.41
CA CYS A 112 -9.50 -8.91 -0.93
C CYS A 112 -10.73 -9.35 -1.71
N ASP A 113 -10.57 -9.62 -3.00
CA ASP A 113 -11.65 -10.07 -3.91
C ASP A 113 -12.06 -11.50 -3.58
N THR A 114 -12.97 -11.64 -2.64
CA THR A 114 -13.42 -12.95 -2.14
C THR A 114 -14.49 -13.59 -3.03
N ASP A 115 -15.17 -12.81 -3.85
CA ASP A 115 -16.21 -13.31 -4.79
C ASP A 115 -15.70 -13.51 -6.22
N GLY A 116 -14.47 -13.08 -6.51
CA GLY A 116 -13.82 -13.31 -7.81
C GLY A 116 -14.30 -12.41 -8.93
N ASP A 117 -14.92 -11.27 -8.63
CA ASP A 117 -15.43 -10.33 -9.64
C ASP A 117 -14.37 -9.37 -10.21
N GLY A 118 -13.15 -9.39 -9.66
CA GLY A 118 -12.03 -8.55 -10.09
C GLY A 118 -12.03 -7.13 -9.53
N GLU A 119 -12.96 -6.83 -8.63
CA GLU A 119 -13.10 -5.53 -7.99
C GLU A 119 -13.22 -5.69 -6.47
N VAL A 120 -13.15 -4.60 -5.73
CA VAL A 120 -13.29 -4.60 -4.27
C VAL A 120 -14.64 -4.01 -3.89
N SER A 121 -15.47 -4.81 -3.22
CA SER A 121 -16.75 -4.37 -2.67
C SER A 121 -16.58 -3.52 -1.41
N PRO A 122 -17.62 -2.78 -0.97
CA PRO A 122 -17.55 -2.04 0.30
C PRO A 122 -17.19 -2.90 1.51
N ASP A 123 -17.70 -4.12 1.60
CA ASP A 123 -17.41 -5.04 2.70
C ASP A 123 -15.98 -5.54 2.69
N GLU A 124 -15.46 -5.89 1.51
CA GLU A 124 -14.07 -6.30 1.31
C GLU A 124 -13.10 -5.16 1.64
N PHE A 125 -13.41 -3.95 1.20
CA PHE A 125 -12.63 -2.76 1.52
C PHE A 125 -12.63 -2.44 3.02
N ALA A 126 -13.80 -2.52 3.67
CA ALA A 126 -13.91 -2.32 5.11
C ALA A 126 -13.10 -3.36 5.89
N LYS A 127 -13.06 -4.60 5.42
CA LYS A 127 -12.27 -5.67 6.01
C LYS A 127 -10.76 -5.41 5.88
N TRP A 128 -10.33 -4.97 4.70
CA TRP A 128 -8.94 -4.59 4.47
C TRP A 128 -8.50 -3.45 5.37
N LEU A 129 -9.24 -2.34 5.39
CA LEU A 129 -8.91 -1.20 6.24
C LEU A 129 -9.06 -1.51 7.74
N GLY A 130 -9.99 -2.38 8.10
CA GLY A 130 -10.15 -2.88 9.47
C GLY A 130 -8.91 -3.59 9.99
N ALA A 131 -8.20 -4.32 9.15
CA ALA A 131 -6.92 -4.93 9.47
C ALA A 131 -5.84 -3.90 9.84
N ALA A 132 -5.96 -2.68 9.32
CA ALA A 132 -5.07 -1.57 9.66
C ALA A 132 -5.60 -0.73 10.84
N GLY A 133 -6.69 -1.14 11.48
CA GLY A 133 -7.28 -0.44 12.63
C GLY A 133 -8.26 0.67 12.27
N VAL A 134 -8.69 0.76 11.01
CA VAL A 134 -9.68 1.76 10.55
C VAL A 134 -11.09 1.27 10.86
N SER A 135 -11.92 2.14 11.44
CA SER A 135 -13.31 1.82 11.73
C SER A 135 -14.13 1.59 10.44
N ARG A 136 -15.21 0.80 10.55
CA ARG A 136 -16.11 0.56 9.42
C ARG A 136 -16.70 1.86 8.86
N ALA A 137 -17.12 2.78 9.72
CA ALA A 137 -17.66 4.06 9.30
C ALA A 137 -16.67 4.88 8.46
N LYS A 138 -15.40 4.92 8.88
CA LYS A 138 -14.33 5.58 8.14
C LYS A 138 -14.00 4.86 6.82
N ALA A 139 -14.04 3.54 6.81
CA ALA A 139 -13.85 2.75 5.59
C ALA A 139 -14.97 3.03 4.57
N GLU A 140 -16.21 3.09 5.00
CA GLU A 140 -17.36 3.41 4.14
C GLU A 140 -17.29 4.84 3.57
N GLU A 141 -16.91 5.81 4.39
CA GLU A 141 -16.67 7.18 3.95
C GLU A 141 -15.55 7.24 2.89
N SER A 142 -14.43 6.57 3.15
CA SER A 142 -13.29 6.48 2.23
C SER A 142 -13.68 5.81 0.93
N PHE A 143 -14.46 4.73 0.99
CA PHE A 143 -14.95 4.03 -0.20
C PHE A 143 -15.70 4.97 -1.14
N ARG A 144 -16.62 5.76 -0.61
CA ARG A 144 -17.40 6.73 -1.42
C ARG A 144 -16.53 7.78 -2.11
N LEU A 145 -15.43 8.19 -1.47
CA LEU A 145 -14.50 9.15 -2.04
C LEU A 145 -13.59 8.55 -3.13
N ILE A 146 -13.32 7.25 -3.03
CA ILE A 146 -12.43 6.53 -3.96
C ILE A 146 -13.21 6.01 -5.17
N ASP A 147 -14.46 5.59 -4.98
CA ASP A 147 -15.36 5.11 -6.04
C ASP A 147 -15.77 6.29 -6.95
N THR A 148 -14.88 6.67 -7.84
CA THR A 148 -15.05 7.87 -8.68
C THR A 148 -16.06 7.68 -9.80
N ASN A 149 -16.27 6.44 -10.26
CA ASN A 149 -17.28 6.13 -11.28
C ASN A 149 -18.68 5.83 -10.68
N GLY A 150 -18.78 5.70 -9.35
CA GLY A 150 -20.03 5.49 -8.65
C GLY A 150 -20.68 4.14 -8.90
N ASN A 151 -19.92 3.11 -9.33
CA ASN A 151 -20.47 1.78 -9.64
C ASN A 151 -20.62 0.86 -8.41
N GLY A 152 -20.19 1.30 -7.23
CA GLY A 152 -20.29 0.53 -5.99
C GLY A 152 -19.19 -0.51 -5.77
N SER A 153 -18.15 -0.50 -6.58
CA SER A 153 -16.97 -1.36 -6.46
C SER A 153 -15.70 -0.57 -6.80
N LEU A 154 -14.55 -0.98 -6.24
CA LEU A 154 -13.27 -0.32 -6.49
C LEU A 154 -12.41 -1.16 -7.44
N THR A 155 -11.92 -0.52 -8.48
CA THR A 155 -10.94 -1.09 -9.42
C THR A 155 -9.51 -0.81 -8.96
N VAL A 156 -8.54 -1.54 -9.54
CA VAL A 156 -7.11 -1.25 -9.35
C VAL A 156 -6.79 0.20 -9.72
N ASP A 157 -7.34 0.70 -10.82
CA ASP A 157 -7.10 2.07 -11.29
C ASP A 157 -7.58 3.11 -10.27
N GLU A 158 -8.77 2.93 -9.71
CA GLU A 158 -9.30 3.81 -8.66
C GLU A 158 -8.45 3.76 -7.39
N LEU A 159 -8.01 2.58 -6.98
CA LEU A 159 -7.15 2.41 -5.80
C LEU A 159 -5.77 3.04 -6.01
N VAL A 160 -5.15 2.86 -7.15
CA VAL A 160 -3.84 3.50 -7.48
C VAL A 160 -4.01 5.02 -7.52
N ALA A 161 -5.06 5.53 -8.14
CA ALA A 161 -5.36 6.95 -8.17
C ALA A 161 -5.59 7.52 -6.77
N ALA A 162 -6.26 6.77 -5.88
CA ALA A 162 -6.47 7.16 -4.50
C ALA A 162 -5.17 7.24 -3.70
N VAL A 163 -4.27 6.26 -3.85
CA VAL A 163 -2.94 6.28 -3.20
C VAL A 163 -2.14 7.49 -3.66
N LYS A 164 -2.14 7.76 -4.96
CA LYS A 164 -1.49 8.94 -5.52
C LYS A 164 -2.08 10.24 -4.94
N ALA A 165 -3.40 10.39 -4.98
CA ALA A 165 -4.09 11.56 -4.46
C ALA A 165 -3.84 11.77 -2.96
N TYR A 166 -3.80 10.69 -2.18
CA TYR A 166 -3.44 10.72 -0.77
C TYR A 166 -2.04 11.29 -0.55
N HIS A 167 -1.03 10.78 -1.23
CA HIS A 167 0.35 11.24 -1.06
C HIS A 167 0.57 12.67 -1.55
N PHE A 168 -0.17 13.11 -2.58
CA PHE A 168 -0.12 14.51 -3.03
C PHE A 168 -1.03 15.45 -2.22
N GLY A 169 -1.76 14.94 -1.23
CA GLY A 169 -2.56 15.74 -0.30
C GLY A 169 -3.90 16.22 -0.86
N THR A 170 -4.36 15.66 -1.98
CA THR A 170 -5.65 15.99 -2.59
C THR A 170 -6.78 15.07 -2.13
N LEU A 171 -6.44 13.99 -1.45
CA LEU A 171 -7.39 13.06 -0.85
C LEU A 171 -6.98 12.79 0.60
N ASP A 172 -7.91 12.97 1.53
CA ASP A 172 -7.68 12.72 2.95
C ASP A 172 -8.51 11.51 3.39
N VAL A 173 -7.93 10.34 3.23
CA VAL A 173 -8.51 9.06 3.62
C VAL A 173 -7.46 8.20 4.33
N PRO A 174 -7.84 7.37 5.31
CA PRO A 174 -6.89 6.53 6.04
C PRO A 174 -6.56 5.25 5.27
N LEU A 175 -6.11 5.37 4.02
CA LEU A 175 -5.79 4.23 3.15
C LEU A 175 -4.74 3.30 3.73
N LEU A 176 -3.96 3.79 4.65
CA LEU A 176 -2.81 3.07 5.20
C LEU A 176 -2.87 2.90 6.72
N GLY A 177 -4.03 3.22 7.24
CA GLY A 177 -4.28 3.14 8.67
C GLY A 177 -4.00 4.42 9.43
#